data_e3880d7091c6126ae82c1db9bf8d8afd
#
_entry.id   e3880d7091c6126ae82c1db9bf8d8afd
#
_cell.length_a   1.000
_cell.length_b   1.000
_cell.length_c   1.000
_cell.angle_alpha   90.00
_cell.angle_beta   90.00
_cell.angle_gamma   90.00
#
_symmetry.space_group_name_H-M   'P 1'
#
loop_
_entity.id
_entity.type
_entity.pdbx_description
1 polymer ?
#
loop_
_entity_poly.entity_id
_entity_poly.type
_entity_poly.pdbx_seq_one_letter_code
_entity_poly.pdbx_strand_id
1 'polypeptide(L)'
;MPERYDGLLLVAFGGPEGPDDVEPFLARVTSDRPIPPDRLAEIADRYRSVGGRSPLNGRMRTLRDAIRAELDRRGLDVPVFWGNRNADPLLADTVAILGSIDIIISEIDR
;
A
#
# COMPACT_ATOMS: atom_id res chain seq x y z
N MET A 1 -7.17 -15.44 23.00
CA MET A 1 -7.16 -14.26 22.14
C MET A 1 -6.43 -13.13 22.83
N PRO A 2 -5.46 -12.49 22.20
CA PRO A 2 -4.82 -11.34 22.81
C PRO A 2 -5.82 -10.21 22.97
N GLU A 3 -5.79 -9.55 24.09
CA GLU A 3 -6.67 -8.44 24.40
C GLU A 3 -6.04 -7.11 24.03
N ARG A 4 -4.81 -7.15 23.54
CA ARG A 4 -4.01 -5.97 23.28
C ARG A 4 -3.14 -6.18 22.04
N TYR A 5 -3.11 -5.15 21.20
CA TYR A 5 -2.25 -5.10 20.03
C TYR A 5 -1.39 -3.84 20.10
N ASP A 6 -0.16 -3.95 19.61
CA ASP A 6 0.79 -2.84 19.59
C ASP A 6 0.62 -1.93 18.37
N GLY A 7 -0.12 -2.38 17.37
CA GLY A 7 -0.34 -1.57 16.17
C GLY A 7 -1.33 -2.21 15.21
N LEU A 8 -1.76 -1.43 14.24
CA LEU A 8 -2.59 -1.87 13.12
C LEU A 8 -1.84 -1.64 11.82
N LEU A 9 -1.66 -2.69 11.04
CA LEU A 9 -1.01 -2.60 9.74
C LEU A 9 -2.04 -2.73 8.63
N LEU A 10 -2.13 -1.70 7.79
CA LEU A 10 -2.97 -1.72 6.59
C LEU A 10 -2.12 -2.21 5.43
N VAL A 11 -2.59 -3.25 4.75
CA VAL A 11 -1.90 -3.82 3.60
C VAL A 11 -2.73 -3.57 2.35
N ALA A 12 -2.13 -3.00 1.33
CA ALA A 12 -2.81 -2.71 0.08
C ALA A 12 -1.98 -3.15 -1.12
N PHE A 13 -2.60 -3.16 -2.29
CA PHE A 13 -1.94 -3.52 -3.55
C PHE A 13 -0.90 -2.47 -3.92
N GLY A 14 -1.24 -1.20 -3.75
CA GLY A 14 -0.39 -0.08 -4.14
C GLY A 14 -0.65 0.39 -5.56
N GLY A 15 -0.15 1.55 -5.88
CA GLY A 15 -0.25 2.11 -7.22
C GLY A 15 0.81 3.18 -7.45
N PRO A 16 1.08 3.53 -8.71
CA PRO A 16 2.03 4.59 -9.01
C PRO A 16 1.48 5.95 -8.60
N GLU A 17 2.35 6.85 -8.20
CA GLU A 17 1.98 8.21 -7.83
C GLU A 17 2.44 9.25 -8.85
N GLY A 18 3.06 8.82 -9.93
CA GLY A 18 3.50 9.68 -11.01
C GLY A 18 4.06 8.85 -12.15
N PRO A 19 4.41 9.49 -13.29
CA PRO A 19 4.90 8.76 -14.46
C PRO A 19 6.15 7.92 -14.19
N ASP A 20 7.04 8.40 -13.33
CA ASP A 20 8.29 7.69 -13.04
C ASP A 20 8.07 6.42 -12.21
N ASP A 21 6.92 6.29 -11.56
CA ASP A 21 6.60 5.12 -10.75
C ASP A 21 5.96 3.99 -11.55
N VAL A 22 5.49 4.27 -12.78
CA VAL A 22 4.71 3.32 -13.56
C VAL A 22 5.51 2.05 -13.88
N GLU A 23 6.70 2.19 -14.40
CA GLU A 23 7.52 1.03 -14.77
C GLU A 23 7.96 0.19 -13.58
N PRO A 24 8.49 0.79 -12.49
CA PRO A 24 8.80 0.01 -11.29
C PRO A 24 7.58 -0.71 -10.71
N PHE A 25 6.42 -0.06 -10.71
CA PHE A 25 5.18 -0.65 -10.24
C PHE A 25 4.80 -1.86 -11.08
N LEU A 26 4.80 -1.72 -12.41
CA LEU A 26 4.44 -2.81 -13.31
C LEU A 26 5.44 -3.96 -13.23
N ALA A 27 6.71 -3.67 -13.04
CA ALA A 27 7.72 -4.70 -12.85
C ALA A 27 7.43 -5.57 -11.61
N ARG A 28 7.01 -4.94 -10.52
CA ARG A 28 6.64 -5.67 -9.30
C ARG A 28 5.37 -6.49 -9.48
N VAL A 29 4.35 -5.90 -10.09
CA VAL A 29 3.06 -6.56 -10.31
C VAL A 29 3.22 -7.80 -11.20
N THR A 30 4.11 -7.74 -12.17
CA THR A 30 4.28 -8.82 -13.15
C THR A 30 5.44 -9.76 -12.83
N SER A 31 6.05 -9.62 -11.65
CA SER A 31 7.19 -10.47 -11.27
C SER A 31 6.86 -11.96 -11.26
N ASP A 32 5.63 -12.32 -10.88
CA ASP A 32 5.17 -13.71 -10.84
C ASP A 32 4.41 -14.13 -12.10
N ARG A 33 4.08 -13.20 -12.97
CA ARG A 33 3.29 -13.44 -14.17
C ARG A 33 3.88 -12.69 -15.33
N PRO A 34 4.78 -13.31 -16.09
CA PRO A 34 5.36 -12.67 -17.26
C PRO A 34 4.26 -12.22 -18.23
N ILE A 35 4.33 -10.98 -18.64
CA ILE A 35 3.41 -10.40 -19.63
C ILE A 35 4.25 -10.06 -20.86
N PRO A 36 3.75 -10.31 -22.08
CA PRO A 36 4.49 -9.93 -23.28
C PRO A 36 4.86 -8.44 -23.28
N PRO A 37 6.06 -8.08 -23.74
CA PRO A 37 6.52 -6.69 -23.73
C PRO A 37 5.56 -5.71 -24.39
N ASP A 38 4.92 -6.09 -25.48
CA ASP A 38 3.96 -5.23 -26.17
C ASP A 38 2.74 -4.91 -25.30
N ARG A 39 2.26 -5.91 -24.60
CA ARG A 39 1.12 -5.77 -23.70
C ARG A 39 1.50 -4.88 -22.51
N LEU A 40 2.69 -5.10 -21.98
CA LEU A 40 3.19 -4.32 -20.86
C LEU A 40 3.32 -2.85 -21.24
N ALA A 41 3.82 -2.57 -22.45
CA ALA A 41 3.95 -1.21 -22.97
C ALA A 41 2.57 -0.52 -23.09
N GLU A 42 1.55 -1.25 -23.57
CA GLU A 42 0.18 -0.72 -23.64
C GLU A 42 -0.34 -0.32 -22.26
N ILE A 43 -0.12 -1.17 -21.26
CA ILE A 43 -0.58 -0.91 -19.90
C ILE A 43 0.14 0.33 -19.34
N ALA A 44 1.44 0.44 -19.56
CA ALA A 44 2.23 1.58 -19.13
C ALA A 44 1.72 2.88 -19.78
N ASP A 45 1.40 2.83 -21.07
CA ASP A 45 0.89 3.99 -21.79
C ASP A 45 -0.48 4.44 -21.27
N ARG A 46 -1.33 3.50 -20.88
CA ARG A 46 -2.62 3.84 -20.27
C ARG A 46 -2.43 4.58 -18.94
N TYR A 47 -1.50 4.12 -18.11
CA TYR A 47 -1.19 4.84 -16.88
C TYR A 47 -0.68 6.26 -17.18
N ARG A 48 0.24 6.39 -18.12
CA ARG A 48 0.82 7.68 -18.47
C ARG A 48 -0.22 8.63 -19.07
N SER A 49 -1.21 8.11 -19.78
CA SER A 49 -2.26 8.94 -20.39
C SER A 49 -3.13 9.66 -19.35
N VAL A 50 -3.14 9.18 -18.12
CA VAL A 50 -3.85 9.81 -17.00
C VAL A 50 -2.87 10.37 -15.94
N GLY A 51 -1.66 10.71 -16.37
CA GLY A 51 -0.65 11.32 -15.51
C GLY A 51 0.21 10.33 -14.73
N GLY A 52 0.11 9.03 -15.02
CA GLY A 52 0.89 7.99 -14.35
C GLY A 52 0.53 7.81 -12.88
N ARG A 53 -0.65 8.25 -12.47
CA ARG A 53 -1.04 8.28 -11.07
C ARG A 53 -2.31 7.47 -10.82
N SER A 54 -2.23 6.56 -9.84
CA SER A 54 -3.39 5.86 -9.32
C SER A 54 -3.90 6.59 -8.07
N PRO A 55 -5.22 6.66 -7.86
CA PRO A 55 -5.77 7.25 -6.64
C PRO A 55 -5.61 6.36 -5.41
N LEU A 56 -5.12 5.13 -5.57
CA LEU A 56 -5.11 4.15 -4.50
C LEU A 56 -4.28 4.58 -3.30
N ASN A 57 -3.05 5.04 -3.51
CA ASN A 57 -2.20 5.47 -2.40
C ASN A 57 -2.79 6.66 -1.65
N GLY A 58 -3.37 7.61 -2.37
CA GLY A 58 -4.05 8.75 -1.75
C GLY A 58 -5.23 8.30 -0.88
N ARG A 59 -6.01 7.35 -1.37
CA ARG A 59 -7.12 6.78 -0.60
C ARG A 59 -6.63 6.04 0.64
N MET A 60 -5.50 5.36 0.54
CA MET A 60 -4.93 4.66 1.70
C MET A 60 -4.45 5.64 2.76
N ARG A 61 -3.86 6.77 2.37
CA ARG A 61 -3.48 7.82 3.33
C ARG A 61 -4.70 8.37 4.04
N THR A 62 -5.77 8.66 3.31
CA THR A 62 -7.02 9.15 3.87
C THR A 62 -7.62 8.13 4.85
N LEU A 63 -7.64 6.87 4.47
CA LEU A 63 -8.14 5.79 5.31
C LEU A 63 -7.30 5.65 6.59
N ARG A 64 -5.98 5.64 6.46
CA ARG A 64 -5.07 5.58 7.60
C ARG A 64 -5.33 6.71 8.58
N ASP A 65 -5.47 7.91 8.07
CA ASP A 65 -5.68 9.09 8.91
C ASP A 65 -7.05 9.06 9.59
N ALA A 66 -8.08 8.57 8.88
CA ALA A 66 -9.42 8.43 9.43
C ALA A 66 -9.46 7.38 10.54
N ILE A 67 -8.79 6.25 10.34
CA ILE A 67 -8.71 5.19 11.36
C ILE A 67 -7.95 5.71 12.58
N ARG A 68 -6.85 6.39 12.35
CA ARG A 68 -6.04 6.98 13.44
C ARG A 68 -6.86 7.95 14.27
N ALA A 69 -7.62 8.82 13.61
CA ALA A 69 -8.49 9.79 14.30
C ALA A 69 -9.58 9.08 15.11
N GLU A 70 -10.17 8.01 14.57
CA GLU A 70 -11.21 7.26 15.26
C GLU A 70 -10.65 6.53 16.48
N LEU A 71 -9.47 5.95 16.39
CA LEU A 71 -8.81 5.30 17.52
C LEU A 71 -8.51 6.31 18.64
N ASP A 72 -8.02 7.49 18.25
CA ASP A 72 -7.76 8.58 19.21
C ASP A 72 -9.04 9.00 19.91
N ARG A 73 -10.13 9.15 19.15
CA ARG A 73 -11.44 9.54 19.71
C ARG A 73 -11.94 8.52 20.71
N ARG A 74 -11.61 7.26 20.54
CA ARG A 74 -12.02 6.17 21.45
C ARG A 74 -11.04 5.97 22.60
N GLY A 75 -10.00 6.77 22.66
CA GLY A 75 -8.98 6.64 23.71
C GLY A 75 -8.09 5.43 23.55
N LEU A 76 -7.99 4.88 22.34
CA LEU A 76 -7.17 3.72 22.07
C LEU A 76 -5.84 4.15 21.49
N ASP A 77 -4.76 3.84 22.18
CA ASP A 77 -3.40 4.19 21.77
C ASP A 77 -2.83 3.07 20.90
N VAL A 78 -3.33 2.98 19.67
CA VAL A 78 -2.89 1.98 18.71
C VAL A 78 -2.37 2.70 17.47
N PRO A 79 -1.06 2.68 17.20
CA PRO A 79 -0.52 3.29 15.99
C PRO A 79 -0.97 2.56 14.75
N VAL A 80 -1.15 3.30 13.65
CA VAL A 80 -1.60 2.75 12.38
C VAL A 80 -0.47 2.87 11.37
N PHE A 81 -0.11 1.75 10.78
CA PHE A 81 0.94 1.64 9.78
C PHE A 81 0.34 1.25 8.44
N TRP A 82 1.03 1.55 7.37
CA TRP A 82 0.59 1.22 6.03
C TRP A 82 1.76 0.72 5.19
N GLY A 83 1.52 -0.36 4.44
CA GLY A 83 2.50 -0.88 3.49
C GLY A 83 1.80 -1.47 2.28
N ASN A 84 2.40 -1.28 1.11
CA ASN A 84 1.90 -1.78 -0.16
C ASN A 84 2.72 -2.96 -0.65
N ARG A 85 2.09 -3.83 -1.42
CA ARG A 85 2.78 -4.96 -2.04
C ARG A 85 3.65 -4.54 -3.23
N ASN A 86 3.20 -3.56 -4.01
CA ASN A 86 3.79 -3.26 -5.32
C ASN A 86 4.25 -1.81 -5.51
N ALA A 87 4.14 -0.98 -4.50
CA ALA A 87 4.53 0.44 -4.57
C ALA A 87 4.92 0.95 -3.19
N ASP A 88 5.68 2.03 -3.16
CA ASP A 88 6.05 2.65 -1.89
C ASP A 88 4.81 3.23 -1.17
N PRO A 89 4.75 3.17 0.16
CA PRO A 89 5.71 2.48 1.03
C PRO A 89 5.57 0.97 0.91
N LEU A 90 6.67 0.28 0.63
CA LEU A 90 6.64 -1.17 0.44
C LEU A 90 6.38 -1.88 1.76
N LEU A 91 5.56 -2.92 1.71
CA LEU A 91 5.19 -3.71 2.88
C LEU A 91 6.40 -4.25 3.63
N ALA A 92 7.39 -4.76 2.90
CA ALA A 92 8.61 -5.28 3.51
C ALA A 92 9.34 -4.22 4.33
N ASP A 93 9.39 -2.99 3.84
CA ASP A 93 10.05 -1.89 4.55
C ASP A 93 9.26 -1.50 5.80
N THR A 94 7.93 -1.48 5.71
CA THR A 94 7.07 -1.18 6.86
C THR A 94 7.20 -2.25 7.92
N VAL A 95 7.21 -3.51 7.54
CA VAL A 95 7.36 -4.63 8.47
C VAL A 95 8.74 -4.59 9.16
N ALA A 96 9.78 -4.22 8.43
CA ALA A 96 11.12 -4.10 9.00
C ALA A 96 11.19 -3.03 10.10
N ILE A 97 10.44 -1.93 9.93
CA ILE A 97 10.36 -0.88 10.95
C ILE A 97 9.62 -1.39 12.20
N LEU A 98 8.58 -2.19 12.01
CA LEU A 98 7.76 -2.68 13.11
C LEU A 98 8.52 -3.63 14.03
N GLY A 99 9.43 -4.43 13.48
CA GLY A 99 10.14 -5.43 14.27
C GLY A 99 9.21 -6.52 14.79
N SER A 100 9.47 -6.98 16.03
CA SER A 100 8.71 -8.06 16.67
C SER A 100 7.68 -7.48 17.63
N ILE A 101 6.56 -7.02 17.12
CA ILE A 101 5.45 -6.51 17.92
C ILE A 101 4.16 -7.21 17.54
N ASP A 102 3.18 -7.20 18.43
CA ASP A 102 1.85 -7.73 18.15
C ASP A 102 1.06 -6.71 17.35
N ILE A 103 0.63 -7.10 16.15
CA ILE A 103 -0.12 -6.23 15.26
C ILE A 103 -1.38 -6.90 14.74
N ILE A 104 -2.37 -6.08 14.42
CA ILE A 104 -3.53 -6.49 13.65
C ILE A 104 -3.23 -6.16 12.20
N ILE A 105 -3.36 -7.14 11.31
CA ILE A 105 -3.15 -6.93 9.89
C ILE A 105 -4.50 -6.83 9.21
N SER A 106 -4.73 -5.72 8.50
CA SER A 106 -5.92 -5.53 7.68
C SER A 106 -5.49 -5.38 6.23
N GLU A 107 -5.91 -6.30 5.39
CA GLU A 107 -5.54 -6.32 3.98
C GLU A 107 -6.63 -5.69 3.13
N ILE A 108 -6.23 -4.76 2.26
CA ILE A 108 -7.12 -4.05 1.36
C ILE A 108 -6.59 -4.21 -0.06
N ASP A 109 -7.38 -4.84 -0.91
CA ASP A 109 -6.94 -5.21 -2.26
C ASP A 109 -7.17 -4.11 -3.29
N ARG A 110 -7.89 -3.07 -2.98
CA ARG A 110 -8.15 -1.99 -3.95
C ARG A 110 -8.26 -0.65 -3.30
#